data_346673beee1144d1eabd30331cfb3a06
#
_entry.id   346673beee1144d1eabd30331cfb3a06
#
_cell.length_a   1.000
_cell.length_b   1.000
_cell.length_c   1.000
_cell.angle_alpha   90.00
_cell.angle_beta   90.00
_cell.angle_gamma   90.00
#
_symmetry.space_group_name_H-M   'P 1'
#
loop_
_entity.id
_entity.type
_entity.pdbx_description
1 polymer ?
#
loop_
_entity_poly.entity_id
_entity_poly.type
_entity_poly.pdbx_seq_one_letter_code
_entity_poly.pdbx_strand_id
1 'polypeptide(L)'
;MRPVATVVLLTLALAPAGALAAQAPSTIDRAAWLAGCWESRTERRTIQEMWMAPAGGFMLGGSRTVAGGVLREYEHLHLRAAGDTLIYTALPARQQQTDFRAVAPADGVLSFENPAHDFPQKITYRRLTPDSLVARVEGGGRGFEIPMGRVRCGG
;
A
#
# COMPACT_ATOMS: atom_id res chain seq x y z
N MET A 1 -47.79 61.19 25.53
CA MET A 1 -46.85 60.66 24.54
C MET A 1 -46.37 59.34 25.05
N ARG A 2 -46.77 58.23 24.43
CA ARG A 2 -46.34 56.85 24.80
C ARG A 2 -45.26 56.41 23.83
N PRO A 3 -44.11 55.80 24.23
CA PRO A 3 -43.12 55.31 23.34
C PRO A 3 -43.56 53.99 22.73
N VAL A 4 -43.43 53.89 21.41
CA VAL A 4 -43.65 52.64 20.66
C VAL A 4 -42.35 51.82 20.70
N ALA A 5 -42.38 50.64 21.33
CA ALA A 5 -41.25 49.73 21.34
C ALA A 5 -41.22 48.94 20.04
N THR A 6 -40.18 49.15 19.25
CA THR A 6 -39.91 48.38 18.02
C THR A 6 -39.27 47.05 18.40
N VAL A 7 -39.96 45.93 18.19
CA VAL A 7 -39.42 44.59 18.36
C VAL A 7 -38.70 44.20 17.06
N VAL A 8 -37.38 44.03 17.13
CA VAL A 8 -36.57 43.51 16.03
C VAL A 8 -36.54 41.97 16.15
N LEU A 9 -37.23 41.27 15.27
CA LEU A 9 -37.12 39.82 15.14
C LEU A 9 -35.83 39.47 14.41
N LEU A 10 -34.91 38.84 15.16
CA LEU A 10 -33.66 38.29 14.59
C LEU A 10 -33.99 36.89 14.05
N THR A 11 -34.09 36.72 12.73
CA THR A 11 -34.25 35.40 12.09
C THR A 11 -32.90 34.72 11.97
N LEU A 12 -32.70 33.68 12.77
CA LEU A 12 -31.52 32.81 12.70
C LEU A 12 -31.66 31.91 11.48
N ALA A 13 -30.93 32.18 10.43
CA ALA A 13 -30.87 31.28 9.25
C ALA A 13 -30.00 30.05 9.58
N LEU A 14 -30.62 28.87 9.72
CA LEU A 14 -29.91 27.61 9.79
C LEU A 14 -29.31 27.30 8.40
N ALA A 15 -28.00 27.35 8.27
CA ALA A 15 -27.33 26.88 7.06
C ALA A 15 -27.45 25.33 6.98
N PRO A 16 -27.80 24.74 5.82
CA PRO A 16 -27.86 23.30 5.70
C PRO A 16 -26.45 22.71 5.89
N ALA A 17 -26.32 21.74 6.78
CA ALA A 17 -25.09 20.93 6.93
C ALA A 17 -24.83 20.25 5.59
N GLY A 18 -23.79 20.70 4.87
CA GLY A 18 -23.38 20.08 3.61
C GLY A 18 -23.06 18.60 3.85
N ALA A 19 -23.78 17.70 3.17
CA ALA A 19 -23.44 16.30 3.15
C ALA A 19 -22.02 16.16 2.62
N LEU A 20 -21.08 15.62 3.41
CA LEU A 20 -19.78 15.20 2.92
C LEU A 20 -20.03 14.14 1.83
N ALA A 21 -19.85 14.51 0.58
CA ALA A 21 -19.85 13.56 -0.52
C ALA A 21 -18.69 12.58 -0.27
N ALA A 22 -19.01 11.28 -0.15
CA ALA A 22 -17.98 10.25 -0.07
C ALA A 22 -17.13 10.35 -1.34
N GLN A 23 -15.83 10.64 -1.18
CA GLN A 23 -14.91 10.68 -2.31
C GLN A 23 -14.79 9.27 -2.90
N ALA A 24 -14.83 9.19 -4.23
CA ALA A 24 -14.56 7.94 -4.92
C ALA A 24 -13.17 7.40 -4.49
N PRO A 25 -13.02 6.07 -4.31
CA PRO A 25 -11.75 5.47 -3.93
C PRO A 25 -10.64 5.93 -4.86
N SER A 26 -9.53 6.41 -4.30
CA SER A 26 -8.37 6.81 -5.10
C SER A 26 -7.66 5.57 -5.65
N THR A 27 -6.86 5.74 -6.71
CA THR A 27 -6.11 4.63 -7.32
C THR A 27 -5.28 3.85 -6.30
N ILE A 28 -4.70 4.53 -5.30
CA ILE A 28 -3.88 3.91 -4.24
C ILE A 28 -4.70 3.05 -3.28
N ASP A 29 -6.00 3.30 -3.11
CA ASP A 29 -6.86 2.54 -2.20
C ASP A 29 -7.02 1.07 -2.64
N ARG A 30 -6.78 0.76 -3.90
CA ARG A 30 -6.71 -0.63 -4.40
C ARG A 30 -5.63 -1.44 -3.69
N ALA A 31 -4.58 -0.78 -3.17
CA ALA A 31 -3.49 -1.41 -2.43
C ALA A 31 -3.68 -1.36 -0.90
N ALA A 32 -4.75 -0.74 -0.39
CA ALA A 32 -4.98 -0.53 1.05
C ALA A 32 -4.94 -1.83 1.87
N TRP A 33 -5.36 -2.95 1.29
CA TRP A 33 -5.35 -4.26 1.95
C TRP A 33 -3.94 -4.77 2.27
N LEU A 34 -2.90 -4.26 1.57
CA LEU A 34 -1.49 -4.61 1.82
C LEU A 34 -0.95 -3.96 3.10
N ALA A 35 -1.60 -2.89 3.61
CA ALA A 35 -1.16 -2.21 4.82
C ALA A 35 -1.08 -3.15 6.02
N GLY A 36 -0.02 -2.99 6.83
CA GLY A 36 0.28 -3.80 8.01
C GLY A 36 1.63 -4.50 7.90
N CYS A 37 1.83 -5.53 8.72
CA CYS A 37 3.08 -6.26 8.79
C CYS A 37 2.87 -7.73 8.43
N TRP A 38 3.76 -8.25 7.63
CA TRP A 38 3.71 -9.57 7.03
C TRP A 38 5.00 -10.32 7.28
N GLU A 39 4.91 -11.62 7.52
CA GLU A 39 6.07 -12.46 7.78
C GLU A 39 5.97 -13.79 7.03
N SER A 40 7.08 -14.19 6.42
CA SER A 40 7.35 -15.54 5.95
C SER A 40 8.50 -16.11 6.77
N ARG A 41 8.27 -17.23 7.44
CA ARG A 41 9.28 -17.88 8.29
C ARG A 41 9.53 -19.30 7.85
N THR A 42 10.79 -19.65 7.69
CA THR A 42 11.29 -21.01 7.46
C THR A 42 12.39 -21.30 8.48
N GLU A 43 12.86 -22.54 8.55
CA GLU A 43 14.01 -22.90 9.40
C GLU A 43 15.29 -22.13 9.05
N ARG A 44 15.43 -21.69 7.80
CA ARG A 44 16.65 -21.05 7.29
C ARG A 44 16.61 -19.53 7.34
N ARG A 45 15.43 -18.91 7.21
CA ARG A 45 15.28 -17.46 7.12
C ARG A 45 13.91 -16.97 7.53
N THR A 46 13.87 -15.73 7.96
CA THR A 46 12.64 -14.95 8.14
C THR A 46 12.67 -13.78 7.17
N ILE A 47 11.60 -13.60 6.41
CA ILE A 47 11.35 -12.43 5.57
C ILE A 47 10.22 -11.67 6.21
N GLN A 48 10.41 -10.38 6.43
CA GLN A 48 9.40 -9.48 6.98
C GLN A 48 9.20 -8.32 6.03
N GLU A 49 7.94 -7.92 5.87
CA GLU A 49 7.56 -6.77 5.07
C GLU A 49 6.51 -5.95 5.80
N MET A 50 6.60 -4.62 5.73
CA MET A 50 5.66 -3.72 6.34
C MET A 50 5.20 -2.65 5.35
N TRP A 51 3.95 -2.24 5.47
CA TRP A 51 3.36 -1.18 4.67
C TRP A 51 2.54 -0.23 5.53
N MET A 52 2.75 1.07 5.35
CA MET A 52 1.86 2.09 5.91
C MET A 52 0.54 2.11 5.14
N ALA A 53 -0.53 2.52 5.80
CA ALA A 53 -1.81 2.75 5.13
C ALA A 53 -1.70 3.84 4.06
N PRO A 54 -2.52 3.81 3.00
CA PRO A 54 -2.52 4.83 1.97
C PRO A 54 -2.79 6.22 2.55
N ALA A 55 -2.00 7.20 2.12
CA ALA A 55 -2.23 8.61 2.41
C ALA A 55 -1.65 9.46 1.27
N GLY A 56 -2.40 10.48 0.82
CA GLY A 56 -1.92 11.41 -0.21
C GLY A 56 -1.54 10.76 -1.53
N GLY A 57 -2.18 9.63 -1.90
CA GLY A 57 -1.86 8.90 -3.13
C GLY A 57 -0.61 8.01 -3.04
N PHE A 58 -0.15 7.70 -1.81
CA PHE A 58 1.14 7.07 -1.56
C PHE A 58 1.06 6.05 -0.41
N MET A 59 1.88 4.99 -0.47
CA MET A 59 2.16 4.07 0.64
C MET A 59 3.67 3.87 0.76
N LEU A 60 4.20 3.99 1.98
CA LEU A 60 5.57 3.62 2.31
C LEU A 60 5.60 2.19 2.81
N GLY A 61 6.64 1.46 2.43
CA GLY A 61 6.90 0.12 2.88
C GLY A 61 8.39 -0.17 3.05
N GLY A 62 8.68 -1.32 3.56
CA GLY A 62 10.04 -1.83 3.66
C GLY A 62 10.05 -3.31 3.94
N SER A 63 11.11 -3.98 3.50
CA SER A 63 11.32 -5.40 3.75
C SER A 63 12.69 -5.67 4.36
N ARG A 64 12.81 -6.81 5.05
CA ARG A 64 14.10 -7.34 5.50
C ARG A 64 14.10 -8.87 5.47
N THR A 65 15.28 -9.42 5.18
CA THR A 65 15.55 -10.85 5.29
C THR A 65 16.62 -11.08 6.36
N VAL A 66 16.29 -11.94 7.33
CA VAL A 66 17.22 -12.36 8.39
C VAL A 66 17.46 -13.86 8.24
N ALA A 67 18.71 -14.30 8.27
CA ALA A 67 19.10 -15.71 8.26
C ALA A 67 20.24 -15.96 9.26
N GLY A 68 20.07 -16.97 10.13
CA GLY A 68 21.03 -17.25 11.20
C GLY A 68 21.20 -16.10 12.17
N GLY A 69 20.13 -15.31 12.45
CA GLY A 69 20.18 -14.14 13.32
C GLY A 69 20.86 -12.90 12.70
N VAL A 70 21.28 -12.96 11.44
CA VAL A 70 22.01 -11.89 10.75
C VAL A 70 21.14 -11.28 9.66
N LEU A 71 21.09 -9.94 9.59
CA LEU A 71 20.46 -9.23 8.46
C LEU A 71 21.22 -9.56 7.17
N ARG A 72 20.49 -10.06 6.18
CA ARG A 72 21.03 -10.42 4.85
C ARG A 72 20.68 -9.38 3.81
N GLU A 73 19.41 -8.95 3.79
CA GLU A 73 18.87 -8.03 2.81
C GLU A 73 17.87 -7.09 3.47
N TYR A 74 17.73 -5.90 2.95
CA TYR A 74 16.64 -4.99 3.25
C TYR A 74 16.36 -4.09 2.05
N GLU A 75 15.12 -3.61 1.96
CA GLU A 75 14.66 -2.73 0.89
C GLU A 75 13.76 -1.64 1.42
N HIS A 76 13.86 -0.47 0.84
CA HIS A 76 12.83 0.55 0.94
C HIS A 76 11.85 0.36 -0.22
N LEU A 77 10.58 0.40 0.08
CA LEU A 77 9.51 0.14 -0.87
C LEU A 77 8.52 1.30 -0.86
N HIS A 78 7.96 1.61 -2.01
CA HIS A 78 6.77 2.45 -2.03
C HIS A 78 5.84 2.15 -3.20
N LEU A 79 4.56 2.45 -2.98
CA LEU A 79 3.53 2.49 -3.98
C LEU A 79 3.06 3.93 -4.14
N ARG A 80 2.92 4.39 -5.37
CA ARG A 80 2.36 5.71 -5.68
C ARG A 80 1.31 5.62 -6.77
N ALA A 81 0.27 6.42 -6.63
CA ALA A 81 -0.67 6.65 -7.71
C ALA A 81 -0.01 7.50 -8.82
N ALA A 82 -0.24 7.12 -10.07
CA ALA A 82 0.20 7.84 -11.26
C ALA A 82 -0.96 7.88 -12.26
N GLY A 83 -1.88 8.83 -12.09
CA GLY A 83 -3.16 8.85 -12.78
C GLY A 83 -4.03 7.66 -12.33
N ASP A 84 -4.47 6.86 -13.27
CA ASP A 84 -5.31 5.68 -13.09
C ASP A 84 -4.53 4.39 -12.77
N THR A 85 -3.19 4.46 -12.71
CA THR A 85 -2.31 3.33 -12.46
C THR A 85 -1.51 3.48 -11.17
N LEU A 86 -0.88 2.39 -10.72
CA LEU A 86 0.06 2.36 -9.60
C LEU A 86 1.48 2.13 -10.12
N ILE A 87 2.44 2.72 -9.45
CA ILE A 87 3.86 2.43 -9.61
C ILE A 87 4.37 1.85 -8.29
N TYR A 88 4.96 0.66 -8.38
CA TYR A 88 5.73 0.05 -7.30
C TYR A 88 7.20 0.40 -7.50
N THR A 89 7.83 0.92 -6.48
CA THR A 89 9.25 1.25 -6.49
C THR A 89 9.96 0.42 -5.43
N ALA A 90 11.01 -0.28 -5.84
CA ALA A 90 11.94 -0.97 -4.96
C ALA A 90 13.30 -0.26 -4.94
N LEU A 91 13.86 -0.09 -3.75
CA LEU A 91 15.22 0.38 -3.53
C LEU A 91 15.94 -0.60 -2.60
N PRO A 92 16.46 -1.72 -3.14
CA PRO A 92 17.24 -2.68 -2.37
C PRO A 92 18.56 -2.06 -1.89
N ALA A 93 19.03 -2.51 -0.73
CA ALA A 93 20.35 -2.11 -0.26
C ALA A 93 21.44 -2.42 -1.29
N ARG A 94 22.26 -1.42 -1.62
CA ARG A 94 23.37 -1.52 -2.59
C ARG A 94 22.96 -1.73 -4.06
N GLN A 95 21.70 -1.46 -4.41
CA GLN A 95 21.22 -1.48 -5.78
C GLN A 95 20.58 -0.15 -6.15
N GLN A 96 20.35 0.04 -7.44
CA GLN A 96 19.62 1.22 -7.91
C GLN A 96 18.12 1.05 -7.70
N GLN A 97 17.46 2.17 -7.50
CA GLN A 97 16.01 2.21 -7.48
C GLN A 97 15.43 1.72 -8.80
N THR A 98 14.39 0.91 -8.71
CA THR A 98 13.69 0.37 -9.88
C THR A 98 12.19 0.56 -9.73
N ASP A 99 11.55 1.09 -10.76
CA ASP A 99 10.11 1.25 -10.87
C ASP A 99 9.48 0.09 -11.66
N PHE A 100 8.33 -0.39 -11.19
CA PHE A 100 7.49 -1.38 -11.86
C PHE A 100 6.10 -0.81 -12.00
N ARG A 101 5.51 -0.92 -13.19
CA ARG A 101 4.19 -0.39 -13.49
C ARG A 101 3.11 -1.44 -13.24
N ALA A 102 2.01 -1.04 -12.61
CA ALA A 102 0.88 -1.95 -12.41
C ALA A 102 0.32 -2.41 -13.75
N VAL A 103 0.06 -3.71 -13.84
CA VAL A 103 -0.71 -4.33 -14.91
C VAL A 103 -2.16 -4.51 -14.48
N ALA A 104 -3.02 -5.04 -15.35
CA ALA A 104 -4.47 -5.09 -15.17
C ALA A 104 -4.89 -5.44 -13.74
N PRO A 105 -5.68 -4.59 -13.07
CA PRO A 105 -6.09 -4.81 -11.70
C PRO A 105 -7.07 -5.99 -11.61
N ALA A 106 -6.94 -6.78 -10.53
CA ALA A 106 -7.91 -7.78 -10.13
C ALA A 106 -8.13 -7.69 -8.62
N ASP A 107 -9.30 -8.08 -8.14
CA ASP A 107 -9.59 -8.04 -6.71
C ASP A 107 -8.61 -8.89 -5.91
N GLY A 108 -7.99 -8.27 -4.90
CA GLY A 108 -7.00 -8.92 -4.05
C GLY A 108 -5.69 -9.27 -4.76
N VAL A 109 -5.44 -8.73 -5.96
CA VAL A 109 -4.19 -8.93 -6.69
C VAL A 109 -3.58 -7.58 -7.06
N LEU A 110 -2.32 -7.39 -6.72
CA LEU A 110 -1.47 -6.29 -7.19
C LEU A 110 -0.34 -6.91 -7.99
N SER A 111 -0.22 -6.57 -9.25
CA SER A 111 0.82 -7.08 -10.12
C SER A 111 1.50 -5.93 -10.84
N PHE A 112 2.84 -5.94 -10.83
CA PHE A 112 3.69 -4.86 -11.33
C PHE A 112 4.76 -5.44 -12.24
N GLU A 113 5.05 -4.79 -13.36
CA GLU A 113 6.01 -5.27 -14.34
C GLU A 113 7.03 -4.19 -14.74
N ASN A 114 8.26 -4.65 -14.94
CA ASN A 114 9.33 -3.94 -15.63
C ASN A 114 10.10 -4.95 -16.49
N PRO A 115 9.70 -5.16 -17.76
CA PRO A 115 10.35 -6.14 -18.64
C PRO A 115 11.83 -5.81 -18.95
N ALA A 116 12.26 -4.55 -18.75
CA ALA A 116 13.63 -4.12 -18.98
C ALA A 116 14.58 -4.40 -17.80
N HIS A 117 14.02 -4.78 -16.62
CA HIS A 117 14.82 -5.14 -15.45
C HIS A 117 15.39 -6.56 -15.59
N ASP A 118 16.58 -6.80 -15.03
CA ASP A 118 17.21 -8.12 -15.09
C ASP A 118 16.40 -9.15 -14.33
N PHE A 119 16.19 -8.92 -13.03
CA PHE A 119 15.38 -9.75 -12.16
C PHE A 119 15.07 -9.04 -10.83
N PRO A 120 13.81 -9.08 -10.36
CA PRO A 120 12.62 -9.61 -11.04
C PRO A 120 12.16 -8.69 -12.19
N GLN A 121 11.42 -9.22 -13.15
CA GLN A 121 10.70 -8.47 -14.17
C GLN A 121 9.22 -8.26 -13.81
N LYS A 122 8.72 -9.08 -12.88
CA LYS A 122 7.35 -9.00 -12.38
C LYS A 122 7.31 -9.31 -10.89
N ILE A 123 6.48 -8.54 -10.19
CA ILE A 123 6.20 -8.67 -8.77
C ILE A 123 4.69 -8.75 -8.61
N THR A 124 4.19 -9.77 -7.91
CA THR A 124 2.76 -9.96 -7.70
C THR A 124 2.49 -10.20 -6.22
N TYR A 125 1.55 -9.47 -5.65
CA TYR A 125 0.95 -9.76 -4.35
C TYR A 125 -0.45 -10.30 -4.57
N ARG A 126 -0.76 -11.45 -4.02
CA ARG A 126 -2.08 -12.07 -4.08
C ARG A 126 -2.60 -12.32 -2.67
N ARG A 127 -3.66 -11.61 -2.29
CA ARG A 127 -4.34 -11.82 -1.01
C ARG A 127 -5.11 -13.14 -1.06
N LEU A 128 -4.89 -14.00 -0.08
CA LEU A 128 -5.62 -15.25 0.08
C LEU A 128 -6.77 -15.10 1.10
N THR A 129 -6.48 -14.44 2.21
CA THR A 129 -7.41 -14.10 3.29
C THR A 129 -7.08 -12.70 3.81
N PRO A 130 -7.84 -12.11 4.74
CA PRO A 130 -7.44 -10.87 5.41
C PRO A 130 -6.06 -10.94 6.08
N ASP A 131 -5.63 -12.14 6.51
CA ASP A 131 -4.40 -12.36 7.28
C ASP A 131 -3.35 -13.19 6.56
N SER A 132 -3.50 -13.45 5.26
CA SER A 132 -2.52 -14.18 4.47
C SER A 132 -2.46 -13.69 3.04
N LEU A 133 -1.25 -13.67 2.49
CA LEU A 133 -0.97 -13.35 1.10
C LEU A 133 0.17 -14.24 0.57
N VAL A 134 0.32 -14.25 -0.75
CA VAL A 134 1.51 -14.75 -1.42
C VAL A 134 2.12 -13.61 -2.22
N ALA A 135 3.38 -13.28 -1.94
CA ALA A 135 4.20 -12.48 -2.82
C ALA A 135 4.92 -13.41 -3.81
N ARG A 136 4.94 -13.04 -5.09
CA ARG A 136 5.64 -13.77 -6.14
C ARG A 136 6.54 -12.82 -6.90
N VAL A 137 7.77 -13.23 -7.13
CA VAL A 137 8.73 -12.53 -7.98
C VAL A 137 9.15 -13.45 -9.11
N GLU A 138 9.21 -12.91 -10.35
CA GLU A 138 9.53 -13.70 -11.52
C GLU A 138 10.19 -12.88 -12.62
N GLY A 139 10.98 -13.55 -13.48
CA GLY A 139 11.67 -12.97 -14.61
C GLY A 139 12.66 -13.96 -15.22
N GLY A 140 12.96 -13.85 -16.52
CA GLY A 140 13.92 -14.70 -17.19
C GLY A 140 13.60 -16.20 -17.13
N GLY A 141 12.31 -16.58 -17.14
CA GLY A 141 11.87 -17.98 -17.08
C GLY A 141 11.96 -18.63 -15.69
N ARG A 142 12.29 -17.86 -14.64
CA ARG A 142 12.35 -18.34 -13.23
C ARG A 142 11.46 -17.49 -12.34
N GLY A 143 11.08 -18.03 -11.19
CA GLY A 143 10.31 -17.31 -10.19
C GLY A 143 10.13 -18.13 -8.93
N PHE A 144 9.76 -17.46 -7.85
CA PHE A 144 9.46 -18.11 -6.59
C PHE A 144 8.36 -17.36 -5.84
N GLU A 145 7.68 -18.10 -4.99
CA GLU A 145 6.61 -17.59 -4.14
C GLU A 145 7.09 -17.47 -2.70
N ILE A 146 6.57 -16.47 -2.02
CA ILE A 146 6.82 -16.17 -0.62
C ILE A 146 5.46 -16.08 0.07
N PRO A 147 4.95 -17.21 0.62
CA PRO A 147 3.75 -17.17 1.45
C PRO A 147 4.01 -16.36 2.71
N MET A 148 3.11 -15.44 3.04
CA MET A 148 3.25 -14.55 4.19
C MET A 148 1.97 -14.53 5.01
N GLY A 149 2.12 -14.58 6.33
CA GLY A 149 1.06 -14.35 7.30
C GLY A 149 1.16 -12.95 7.88
N ARG A 150 0.01 -12.39 8.26
CA ARG A 150 -0.05 -11.11 8.97
C ARG A 150 0.49 -11.28 10.39
N VAL A 151 1.32 -10.34 10.83
CA VAL A 151 1.87 -10.30 12.18
C VAL A 151 1.63 -8.93 12.81
N ARG A 152 1.81 -8.83 14.13
CA ARG A 152 1.79 -7.54 14.81
C ARG A 152 3.03 -6.75 14.41
N CYS A 153 2.86 -5.47 14.04
CA CYS A 153 3.97 -4.59 13.76
C CYS A 153 4.74 -4.26 15.05
N GLY A 154 6.07 -4.18 14.96
CA GLY A 154 6.94 -3.79 16.09
C GLY A 154 7.23 -4.92 17.08
N GLY A 155 7.08 -6.18 16.68
CA GLY A 155 7.52 -7.36 17.43
C GLY A 155 8.97 -7.71 17.16
#